data_ed16fa3b5d0f69051ec59f86b237a99a
#
_entry.id   ed16fa3b5d0f69051ec59f86b237a99a
#
_cell.length_a   1.000
_cell.length_b   1.000
_cell.length_c   1.000
_cell.angle_alpha   90.00
_cell.angle_beta   90.00
_cell.angle_gamma   90.00
#
_symmetry.space_group_name_H-M   'P 1'
#
loop_
_entity.id
_entity.type
_entity.pdbx_description
1 polymer ?
#
loop_
_entity_poly.entity_id
_entity_poly.type
_entity_poly.pdbx_seq_one_letter_code
_entity_poly.pdbx_strand_id
1 'polypeptide(L)'
;MNIQENNIIGELVAQDYRAASVFKKYGIDFCCQGNRTIQDACEAKEIDASSVVTDLIEANKATLESTIDYQSWPIDLMADYIEKKHHRYVEDKTQEIKPYLDKICRVHGDRHPELLEINELFNEAAGELAAHMKKEELILFPFVRKMAKVKQENTKLEAPHFGTVENPIQMMMHEHTTEGERFRKIEALSNNYTPPADACNTYRVTFALLKEFEADLHLHIHLENNILFPKAIELEKHLKNA
;
A
#
# COMPACT_ATOMS: atom_id res chain seq x y z
N MET A 1 20.08 1.55 13.19
CA MET A 1 19.21 2.75 13.01
C MET A 1 18.93 3.33 14.39
N ASN A 2 18.98 4.66 14.57
CA ASN A 2 18.57 5.31 15.83
C ASN A 2 17.10 5.69 15.69
N ILE A 3 16.20 4.86 16.25
CA ILE A 3 14.75 5.04 16.14
C ILE A 3 14.25 5.84 17.34
N GLN A 4 13.49 6.91 17.08
CA GLN A 4 12.93 7.82 18.07
C GLN A 4 11.45 8.09 17.78
N GLU A 5 10.70 8.53 18.78
CA GLU A 5 9.25 8.80 18.70
C GLU A 5 8.88 9.87 17.66
N ASN A 6 9.80 10.81 17.37
CA ASN A 6 9.62 11.87 16.37
C ASN A 6 9.94 11.43 14.93
N ASN A 7 10.37 10.19 14.70
CA ASN A 7 10.60 9.71 13.35
C ASN A 7 9.29 9.56 12.58
N ILE A 8 9.36 9.85 11.28
CA ILE A 8 8.24 9.68 10.34
C ILE A 8 8.08 8.19 10.02
N ILE A 9 6.86 7.70 10.18
CA ILE A 9 6.51 6.27 10.02
C ILE A 9 6.87 5.76 8.62
N GLY A 10 6.43 6.46 7.56
CA GLY A 10 6.69 6.05 6.19
C GLY A 10 8.18 6.02 5.82
N GLU A 11 8.97 6.95 6.36
CA GLU A 11 10.42 6.99 6.16
C GLU A 11 11.12 5.79 6.80
N LEU A 12 10.71 5.39 8.00
CA LEU A 12 11.24 4.20 8.68
C LEU A 12 10.93 2.93 7.89
N VAL A 13 9.68 2.79 7.43
CA VAL A 13 9.27 1.62 6.63
C VAL A 13 9.95 1.61 5.26
N ALA A 14 10.19 2.78 4.65
CA ALA A 14 10.93 2.90 3.40
C ALA A 14 12.41 2.52 3.54
N GLN A 15 13.02 2.78 4.69
CA GLN A 15 14.40 2.35 5.00
C GLN A 15 14.47 0.85 5.31
N ASP A 16 13.45 0.31 5.99
CA ASP A 16 13.38 -1.10 6.35
C ASP A 16 11.92 -1.57 6.45
N TYR A 17 11.44 -2.29 5.43
CA TYR A 17 10.06 -2.77 5.37
C TYR A 17 9.65 -3.69 6.54
N ARG A 18 10.60 -4.28 7.28
CA ARG A 18 10.31 -5.06 8.50
C ARG A 18 9.57 -4.24 9.55
N ALA A 19 9.80 -2.92 9.59
CA ALA A 19 9.06 -2.00 10.45
C ALA A 19 7.54 -2.04 10.21
N ALA A 20 7.09 -2.37 8.99
CA ALA A 20 5.67 -2.50 8.65
C ALA A 20 4.94 -3.50 9.54
N SER A 21 5.59 -4.63 9.88
CA SER A 21 5.01 -5.66 10.75
C SER A 21 4.77 -5.16 12.18
N VAL A 22 5.66 -4.30 12.68
CA VAL A 22 5.53 -3.68 14.01
C VAL A 22 4.38 -2.67 13.98
N PHE A 23 4.33 -1.77 13.00
CA PHE A 23 3.23 -0.81 12.89
C PHE A 23 1.88 -1.52 12.73
N LYS A 24 1.81 -2.58 11.93
CA LYS A 24 0.58 -3.41 11.79
C LYS A 24 0.16 -4.05 13.14
N LYS A 25 1.09 -4.56 13.94
CA LYS A 25 0.82 -5.11 15.29
C LYS A 25 0.09 -4.11 16.19
N TYR A 26 0.44 -2.83 16.08
CA TYR A 26 -0.18 -1.72 16.83
C TYR A 26 -1.36 -1.07 16.09
N GLY A 27 -1.76 -1.60 14.92
CA GLY A 27 -2.83 -1.03 14.09
C GLY A 27 -2.50 0.37 13.57
N ILE A 28 -1.22 0.71 13.42
CA ILE A 28 -0.74 1.98 12.89
C ILE A 28 -0.62 1.87 11.38
N ASP A 29 -1.32 2.76 10.66
CA ASP A 29 -1.26 2.84 9.20
C ASP A 29 0.06 3.48 8.75
N PHE A 30 0.92 2.69 8.17
CA PHE A 30 2.22 3.10 7.67
C PHE A 30 2.24 3.45 6.18
N CYS A 31 1.23 3.07 5.40
CA CYS A 31 1.19 3.26 3.95
C CYS A 31 0.40 4.50 3.52
N CYS A 32 -0.84 4.67 3.98
CA CYS A 32 -1.68 5.82 3.60
C CYS A 32 -1.47 7.03 4.53
N GLN A 33 -1.12 6.79 5.80
CA GLN A 33 -0.89 7.82 6.81
C GLN A 33 0.54 7.80 7.36
N GLY A 34 1.49 7.34 6.56
CA GLY A 34 2.91 7.24 6.93
C GLY A 34 3.65 8.56 7.09
N ASN A 35 3.05 9.68 6.72
CA ASN A 35 3.61 11.03 6.85
C ASN A 35 3.57 11.61 8.27
N ARG A 36 3.06 10.85 9.24
CA ARG A 36 2.99 11.24 10.67
C ARG A 36 4.20 10.70 11.43
N THR A 37 4.48 11.32 12.61
CA THR A 37 5.45 10.77 13.54
C THR A 37 4.89 9.55 14.28
N ILE A 38 5.78 8.71 14.84
CA ILE A 38 5.36 7.62 15.74
C ILE A 38 4.55 8.17 16.89
N GLN A 39 5.01 9.28 17.50
CA GLN A 39 4.33 9.92 18.61
C GLN A 39 2.91 10.33 18.25
N ASP A 40 2.68 11.10 17.17
CA ASP A 40 1.35 11.54 16.75
C ASP A 40 0.39 10.37 16.50
N ALA A 41 0.90 9.29 15.88
CA ALA A 41 0.10 8.10 15.59
C ALA A 41 -0.26 7.32 16.87
N CYS A 42 0.64 7.26 17.84
CA CYS A 42 0.42 6.61 19.13
C CYS A 42 -0.55 7.41 20.02
N GLU A 43 -0.40 8.74 20.07
CA GLU A 43 -1.32 9.63 20.80
C GLU A 43 -2.76 9.50 20.29
N ALA A 44 -2.95 9.47 18.95
CA ALA A 44 -4.28 9.30 18.34
C ALA A 44 -4.96 7.96 18.66
N LYS A 45 -4.22 6.95 19.14
CA LYS A 45 -4.70 5.61 19.46
C LYS A 45 -4.57 5.24 20.94
N GLU A 46 -4.10 6.18 21.78
CA GLU A 46 -3.85 5.96 23.19
C GLU A 46 -2.84 4.79 23.44
N ILE A 47 -1.81 4.68 22.60
CA ILE A 47 -0.75 3.67 22.65
C ILE A 47 0.51 4.30 23.21
N ASP A 48 1.27 3.57 24.02
CA ASP A 48 2.58 3.99 24.47
C ASP A 48 3.62 3.95 23.35
N ALA A 49 4.11 5.12 22.92
CA ALA A 49 5.08 5.27 21.86
C ALA A 49 6.42 4.58 22.15
N SER A 50 6.82 4.53 23.44
CA SER A 50 8.09 3.89 23.84
C SER A 50 8.07 2.38 23.60
N SER A 51 6.91 1.74 23.74
CA SER A 51 6.71 0.33 23.43
C SER A 51 6.85 0.05 21.92
N VAL A 52 6.29 0.93 21.08
CA VAL A 52 6.42 0.84 19.61
C VAL A 52 7.89 1.01 19.19
N VAL A 53 8.58 2.00 19.73
CA VAL A 53 10.01 2.24 19.45
C VAL A 53 10.86 1.04 19.89
N THR A 54 10.57 0.44 21.03
CA THR A 54 11.28 -0.75 21.53
C THR A 54 11.11 -1.93 20.56
N ASP A 55 9.89 -2.22 20.13
CA ASP A 55 9.61 -3.30 19.18
C ASP A 55 10.27 -3.05 17.81
N LEU A 56 10.30 -1.79 17.35
CA LEU A 56 11.00 -1.42 16.11
C LEU A 56 12.51 -1.65 16.20
N ILE A 57 13.13 -1.31 17.34
CA ILE A 57 14.56 -1.56 17.58
C ILE A 57 14.84 -3.07 17.62
N GLU A 58 13.95 -3.87 18.20
CA GLU A 58 14.09 -5.34 18.23
C GLU A 58 13.94 -5.94 16.85
N ALA A 59 12.94 -5.52 16.07
CA ALA A 59 12.74 -5.96 14.69
C ALA A 59 13.95 -5.63 13.80
N ASN A 60 14.60 -4.50 14.05
CA ASN A 60 15.80 -4.10 13.31
C ASN A 60 17.05 -4.93 13.69
N LYS A 61 17.10 -5.49 14.91
CA LYS A 61 18.20 -6.37 15.35
C LYS A 61 18.14 -7.77 14.79
N ALA A 62 16.94 -8.24 14.42
CA ALA A 62 16.74 -9.56 13.85
C ALA A 62 17.47 -9.65 12.50
N THR A 63 18.63 -10.29 12.51
CA THR A 63 19.47 -10.52 11.33
C THR A 63 18.88 -11.61 10.44
N LEU A 64 19.04 -11.44 9.11
CA LEU A 64 19.08 -12.50 8.10
C LEU A 64 17.79 -12.80 7.29
N GLU A 65 17.17 -11.80 6.71
CA GLU A 65 16.79 -11.94 5.30
C GLU A 65 17.13 -10.62 4.62
N SER A 66 17.71 -10.67 3.43
CA SER A 66 18.10 -9.47 2.68
C SER A 66 16.83 -8.68 2.37
N THR A 67 16.58 -7.64 3.15
CA THR A 67 15.51 -6.69 2.82
C THR A 67 15.86 -6.02 1.51
N ILE A 68 14.90 -5.94 0.59
CA ILE A 68 15.09 -5.22 -0.66
C ILE A 68 15.19 -3.73 -0.32
N ASP A 69 16.29 -3.10 -0.72
CA ASP A 69 16.49 -1.66 -0.57
C ASP A 69 15.79 -0.91 -1.72
N TYR A 70 14.47 -0.75 -1.62
CA TYR A 70 13.68 0.00 -2.58
C TYR A 70 14.07 1.48 -2.67
N GLN A 71 14.65 2.02 -1.60
CA GLN A 71 15.10 3.42 -1.58
C GLN A 71 16.23 3.70 -2.59
N SER A 72 17.09 2.73 -2.86
CA SER A 72 18.18 2.88 -3.83
C SER A 72 17.73 2.81 -5.30
N TRP A 73 16.50 2.35 -5.55
CA TRP A 73 16.03 2.12 -6.92
C TRP A 73 15.77 3.41 -7.70
N PRO A 74 16.14 3.45 -9.01
CA PRO A 74 15.69 4.49 -9.91
C PRO A 74 14.16 4.52 -10.03
N ILE A 75 13.59 5.69 -10.27
CA ILE A 75 12.12 5.85 -10.28
C ILE A 75 11.43 5.11 -11.42
N ASP A 76 12.07 4.96 -12.56
CA ASP A 76 11.59 4.19 -13.72
C ASP A 76 11.54 2.69 -13.43
N LEU A 77 12.59 2.14 -12.78
CA LEU A 77 12.58 0.76 -12.31
C LEU A 77 11.48 0.53 -11.26
N MET A 78 11.28 1.49 -10.35
CA MET A 78 10.22 1.40 -9.35
C MET A 78 8.84 1.38 -9.99
N ALA A 79 8.56 2.30 -10.94
CA ALA A 79 7.30 2.32 -11.68
C ALA A 79 7.07 1.01 -12.47
N ASP A 80 8.13 0.46 -13.10
CA ASP A 80 8.07 -0.83 -13.79
C ASP A 80 7.77 -1.99 -12.85
N TYR A 81 8.38 -1.99 -11.66
CA TYR A 81 8.17 -3.03 -10.66
C TYR A 81 6.73 -3.02 -10.15
N ILE A 82 6.22 -1.83 -9.80
CA ILE A 82 4.83 -1.67 -9.33
C ILE A 82 3.87 -2.17 -10.40
N GLU A 83 3.99 -1.70 -11.63
CA GLU A 83 3.13 -2.10 -12.74
C GLU A 83 3.19 -3.61 -13.02
N LYS A 84 4.40 -4.20 -13.11
CA LYS A 84 4.59 -5.59 -13.52
C LYS A 84 4.39 -6.60 -12.40
N LYS A 85 4.54 -6.19 -11.15
CA LYS A 85 4.39 -7.07 -9.98
C LYS A 85 3.06 -6.84 -9.28
N HIS A 86 2.80 -5.63 -8.81
CA HIS A 86 1.64 -5.36 -7.96
C HIS A 86 0.35 -5.17 -8.75
N HIS A 87 0.36 -4.43 -9.87
CA HIS A 87 -0.84 -4.30 -10.70
C HIS A 87 -1.28 -5.64 -11.28
N ARG A 88 -0.34 -6.46 -11.79
CA ARG A 88 -0.68 -7.80 -12.29
C ARG A 88 -1.20 -8.72 -11.19
N TYR A 89 -0.62 -8.63 -9.98
CA TYR A 89 -1.12 -9.36 -8.82
C TYR A 89 -2.56 -8.97 -8.49
N VAL A 90 -2.87 -7.67 -8.43
CA VAL A 90 -4.23 -7.17 -8.16
C VAL A 90 -5.22 -7.66 -9.24
N GLU A 91 -4.86 -7.56 -10.53
CA GLU A 91 -5.70 -8.04 -11.64
C GLU A 91 -6.00 -9.55 -11.50
N ASP A 92 -4.97 -10.37 -11.33
CA ASP A 92 -5.09 -11.84 -11.25
C ASP A 92 -5.85 -12.27 -9.99
N LYS A 93 -5.50 -11.72 -8.83
CA LYS A 93 -6.12 -12.08 -7.55
C LYS A 93 -7.57 -11.63 -7.44
N THR A 94 -7.91 -10.52 -8.03
CA THR A 94 -9.32 -10.09 -8.12
C THR A 94 -10.17 -11.13 -8.85
N GLN A 95 -9.69 -11.67 -9.97
CA GLN A 95 -10.39 -12.70 -10.73
C GLN A 95 -10.50 -14.03 -9.93
N GLU A 96 -9.52 -14.33 -9.09
CA GLU A 96 -9.50 -15.53 -8.24
C GLU A 96 -10.44 -15.39 -7.05
N ILE A 97 -10.42 -14.25 -6.34
CA ILE A 97 -11.13 -14.05 -5.06
C ILE A 97 -12.64 -13.89 -5.25
N LYS A 98 -13.10 -13.14 -6.26
CA LYS A 98 -14.52 -12.86 -6.49
C LYS A 98 -15.40 -14.12 -6.51
N PRO A 99 -15.10 -15.16 -7.33
CA PRO A 99 -15.93 -16.37 -7.33
C PRO A 99 -15.93 -17.12 -5.99
N TYR A 100 -14.85 -17.04 -5.21
CA TYR A 100 -14.82 -17.64 -3.89
C TYR A 100 -15.69 -16.89 -2.87
N LEU A 101 -15.63 -15.54 -2.88
CA LEU A 101 -16.51 -14.70 -2.06
C LEU A 101 -17.99 -14.96 -2.39
N ASP A 102 -18.36 -14.95 -3.67
CA ASP A 102 -19.74 -15.25 -4.11
C ASP A 102 -20.19 -16.64 -3.64
N LYS A 103 -19.30 -17.63 -3.67
CA LYS A 103 -19.61 -18.98 -3.23
C LYS A 103 -19.85 -19.03 -1.72
N ILE A 104 -18.96 -18.43 -0.91
CA ILE A 104 -19.14 -18.46 0.55
C ILE A 104 -20.33 -17.63 1.01
N CYS A 105 -20.66 -16.53 0.36
CA CYS A 105 -21.88 -15.78 0.61
C CYS A 105 -23.14 -16.64 0.39
N ARG A 106 -23.22 -17.41 -0.70
CA ARG A 106 -24.35 -18.28 -0.97
C ARG A 106 -24.50 -19.46 0.00
N VAL A 107 -23.37 -19.98 0.50
CA VAL A 107 -23.36 -21.19 1.35
C VAL A 107 -23.47 -20.86 2.83
N HIS A 108 -22.90 -19.74 3.24
CA HIS A 108 -22.75 -19.38 4.65
C HIS A 108 -23.45 -18.05 5.03
N GLY A 109 -23.91 -17.24 4.06
CA GLY A 109 -24.42 -15.90 4.29
C GLY A 109 -25.62 -15.80 5.26
N ASP A 110 -26.46 -16.83 5.33
CA ASP A 110 -27.58 -16.88 6.30
C ASP A 110 -27.08 -16.90 7.75
N ARG A 111 -25.94 -17.52 8.01
CA ARG A 111 -25.33 -17.64 9.35
C ARG A 111 -24.22 -16.62 9.60
N HIS A 112 -23.65 -16.12 8.52
CA HIS A 112 -22.54 -15.16 8.49
C HIS A 112 -22.87 -13.99 7.58
N PRO A 113 -23.83 -13.11 7.98
CA PRO A 113 -24.30 -12.01 7.15
C PRO A 113 -23.21 -10.98 6.82
N GLU A 114 -22.16 -10.89 7.64
CA GLU A 114 -20.98 -10.06 7.37
C GLU A 114 -20.28 -10.38 6.04
N LEU A 115 -20.43 -11.61 5.54
CA LEU A 115 -19.85 -12.00 4.24
C LEU A 115 -20.45 -11.21 3.06
N LEU A 116 -21.72 -10.84 3.15
CA LEU A 116 -22.39 -10.06 2.10
C LEU A 116 -21.75 -8.68 1.99
N GLU A 117 -21.50 -8.02 3.12
CA GLU A 117 -20.84 -6.71 3.18
C GLU A 117 -19.37 -6.82 2.75
N ILE A 118 -18.63 -7.85 3.17
CA ILE A 118 -17.25 -8.11 2.73
C ILE A 118 -17.20 -8.29 1.20
N ASN A 119 -18.15 -9.04 0.63
CA ASN A 119 -18.20 -9.25 -0.83
C ASN A 119 -18.50 -7.95 -1.58
N GLU A 120 -19.43 -7.12 -1.09
CA GLU A 120 -19.73 -5.81 -1.66
C GLU A 120 -18.49 -4.90 -1.64
N LEU A 121 -17.88 -4.73 -0.47
CA LEU A 121 -16.67 -3.92 -0.30
C LEU A 121 -15.53 -4.38 -1.21
N PHE A 122 -15.29 -5.69 -1.32
CA PHE A 122 -14.24 -6.22 -2.19
C PHE A 122 -14.55 -6.01 -3.68
N ASN A 123 -15.82 -6.11 -4.11
CA ASN A 123 -16.20 -5.83 -5.49
C ASN A 123 -16.04 -4.36 -5.84
N GLU A 124 -16.36 -3.44 -4.93
CA GLU A 124 -16.10 -2.00 -5.09
C GLU A 124 -14.59 -1.74 -5.19
N ALA A 125 -13.80 -2.26 -4.24
CA ALA A 125 -12.33 -2.15 -4.27
C ALA A 125 -11.76 -2.61 -5.62
N ALA A 126 -12.19 -3.76 -6.11
CA ALA A 126 -11.73 -4.32 -7.37
C ALA A 126 -12.01 -3.40 -8.57
N GLY A 127 -13.18 -2.74 -8.59
CA GLY A 127 -13.54 -1.79 -9.63
C GLY A 127 -12.70 -0.51 -9.57
N GLU A 128 -12.56 0.05 -8.37
CA GLU A 128 -11.82 1.29 -8.17
C GLU A 128 -10.31 1.10 -8.38
N LEU A 129 -9.72 0.00 -7.88
CA LEU A 129 -8.32 -0.34 -8.12
C LEU A 129 -8.03 -0.55 -9.61
N ALA A 130 -8.92 -1.19 -10.36
CA ALA A 130 -8.74 -1.34 -11.81
C ALA A 130 -8.70 0.01 -12.53
N ALA A 131 -9.57 0.96 -12.15
CA ALA A 131 -9.58 2.31 -12.71
C ALA A 131 -8.37 3.13 -12.27
N HIS A 132 -7.96 3.00 -11.01
CA HIS A 132 -6.79 3.61 -10.39
C HIS A 132 -5.51 3.21 -11.13
N MET A 133 -5.21 1.92 -11.21
CA MET A 133 -4.02 1.40 -11.91
C MET A 133 -3.96 1.86 -13.38
N LYS A 134 -5.09 1.99 -14.07
CA LYS A 134 -5.10 2.52 -15.45
C LYS A 134 -4.71 3.99 -15.54
N LYS A 135 -5.06 4.82 -14.56
CA LYS A 135 -4.57 6.20 -14.51
C LYS A 135 -3.06 6.26 -14.31
N GLU A 136 -2.51 5.37 -13.49
CA GLU A 136 -1.07 5.29 -13.29
C GLU A 136 -0.35 4.77 -14.53
N GLU A 137 -0.79 3.66 -15.09
CA GLU A 137 -0.18 3.03 -16.26
C GLU A 137 -0.22 3.93 -17.52
N LEU A 138 -1.27 4.74 -17.68
CA LEU A 138 -1.47 5.54 -18.89
C LEU A 138 -1.06 7.00 -18.75
N ILE A 139 -0.97 7.53 -17.52
CA ILE A 139 -0.72 8.95 -17.29
C ILE A 139 0.51 9.15 -16.40
N LEU A 140 0.50 8.66 -15.16
CA LEU A 140 1.53 8.97 -14.18
C LEU A 140 2.86 8.27 -14.48
N PHE A 141 2.86 6.95 -14.63
CA PHE A 141 4.09 6.18 -14.85
C PHE A 141 4.80 6.49 -16.16
N PRO A 142 4.11 6.72 -17.29
CA PRO A 142 4.77 7.24 -18.49
C PRO A 142 5.50 8.56 -18.28
N PHE A 143 4.93 9.48 -17.48
CA PHE A 143 5.60 10.74 -17.16
C PHE A 143 6.78 10.54 -16.20
N VAL A 144 6.67 9.65 -15.22
CA VAL A 144 7.78 9.27 -14.33
C VAL A 144 8.96 8.73 -15.15
N ARG A 145 8.69 7.80 -16.09
CA ARG A 145 9.72 7.25 -17.00
C ARG A 145 10.33 8.34 -17.91
N LYS A 146 9.49 9.27 -18.41
CA LYS A 146 9.96 10.43 -19.18
C LYS A 146 10.92 11.28 -18.36
N MET A 147 10.61 11.60 -17.10
CA MET A 147 11.48 12.37 -16.22
C MET A 147 12.82 11.66 -15.95
N ALA A 148 12.82 10.36 -15.72
CA ALA A 148 14.04 9.57 -15.53
C ALA A 148 14.93 9.65 -16.78
N LYS A 149 14.34 9.49 -17.96
CA LYS A 149 15.04 9.60 -19.25
C LYS A 149 15.62 10.99 -19.49
N VAL A 150 14.84 12.05 -19.25
CA VAL A 150 15.28 13.46 -19.38
C VAL A 150 16.48 13.73 -18.49
N LYS A 151 16.46 13.24 -17.23
CA LYS A 151 17.60 13.34 -16.32
C LYS A 151 18.84 12.64 -16.86
N GLN A 152 18.68 11.42 -17.38
CA GLN A 152 19.79 10.62 -17.93
C GLN A 152 20.42 11.27 -19.18
N GLU A 153 19.58 11.79 -20.08
CA GLU A 153 20.00 12.39 -21.34
C GLU A 153 20.40 13.88 -21.20
N ASN A 154 20.23 14.46 -20.01
CA ASN A 154 20.45 15.88 -19.73
C ASN A 154 19.72 16.80 -20.73
N THR A 155 18.45 16.47 -21.03
CA THR A 155 17.60 17.19 -21.96
C THR A 155 16.54 18.01 -21.19
N LYS A 156 15.79 18.85 -21.90
CA LYS A 156 14.75 19.69 -21.26
C LYS A 156 13.46 18.90 -21.06
N LEU A 157 12.90 19.00 -19.85
CA LEU A 157 11.58 18.45 -19.54
C LEU A 157 10.48 19.34 -20.13
N GLU A 158 9.64 18.77 -20.98
CA GLU A 158 8.43 19.44 -21.46
C GLU A 158 7.33 19.35 -20.39
N ALA A 159 6.62 20.45 -20.20
CA ALA A 159 5.50 20.48 -19.25
C ALA A 159 4.41 19.47 -19.63
N PRO A 160 3.91 18.67 -18.69
CA PRO A 160 2.81 17.74 -18.96
C PRO A 160 1.48 18.49 -19.08
N HIS A 161 0.50 17.90 -19.77
CA HIS A 161 -0.84 18.48 -19.92
C HIS A 161 -1.58 18.66 -18.59
N PHE A 162 -1.22 17.93 -17.56
CA PHE A 162 -1.76 18.01 -16.19
C PHE A 162 -1.00 19.02 -15.29
N GLY A 163 -0.07 19.82 -15.86
CA GLY A 163 0.63 20.89 -15.19
C GLY A 163 1.86 20.47 -14.39
N THR A 164 1.71 19.67 -13.35
CA THR A 164 2.79 19.14 -12.51
C THR A 164 2.49 17.71 -12.08
N VAL A 165 3.54 16.88 -11.85
CA VAL A 165 3.38 15.51 -11.38
C VAL A 165 2.65 15.43 -10.03
N GLU A 166 2.71 16.49 -9.24
CA GLU A 166 2.03 16.59 -7.94
C GLU A 166 0.50 16.48 -8.06
N ASN A 167 -0.10 16.96 -9.17
CA ASN A 167 -1.55 16.91 -9.38
C ASN A 167 -2.09 15.46 -9.47
N PRO A 168 -1.61 14.58 -10.38
CA PRO A 168 -2.05 13.20 -10.39
C PRO A 168 -1.65 12.45 -9.11
N ILE A 169 -0.48 12.72 -8.51
CA ILE A 169 -0.05 12.10 -7.26
C ILE A 169 -1.04 12.38 -6.12
N GLN A 170 -1.50 13.62 -5.96
CA GLN A 170 -2.50 13.95 -4.93
C GLN A 170 -3.79 13.15 -5.10
N MET A 171 -4.23 12.95 -6.34
CA MET A 171 -5.41 12.12 -6.64
C MET A 171 -5.15 10.65 -6.24
N MET A 172 -4.00 10.09 -6.62
CA MET A 172 -3.64 8.70 -6.26
C MET A 172 -3.59 8.52 -4.74
N MET A 173 -2.96 9.43 -4.00
CA MET A 173 -2.90 9.37 -2.54
C MET A 173 -4.28 9.44 -1.87
N HIS A 174 -5.22 10.21 -2.43
CA HIS A 174 -6.60 10.24 -1.94
C HIS A 174 -7.32 8.91 -2.17
N GLU A 175 -7.16 8.32 -3.35
CA GLU A 175 -7.73 7.00 -3.68
C GLU A 175 -7.13 5.91 -2.78
N HIS A 176 -5.81 5.94 -2.50
CA HIS A 176 -5.15 5.04 -1.54
C HIS A 176 -5.75 5.12 -0.13
N THR A 177 -6.07 6.34 0.33
CA THR A 177 -6.71 6.52 1.63
C THR A 177 -8.08 5.85 1.67
N THR A 178 -8.88 6.00 0.61
CA THR A 178 -10.20 5.37 0.49
C THR A 178 -10.09 3.84 0.50
N GLU A 179 -9.15 3.28 -0.27
CA GLU A 179 -8.93 1.83 -0.30
C GLU A 179 -8.41 1.30 1.04
N GLY A 180 -7.50 2.02 1.69
CA GLY A 180 -7.03 1.67 3.03
C GLY A 180 -8.16 1.63 4.07
N GLU A 181 -9.13 2.55 4.00
CA GLU A 181 -10.32 2.52 4.85
C GLU A 181 -11.24 1.34 4.55
N ARG A 182 -11.42 1.03 3.27
CA ARG A 182 -12.22 -0.11 2.82
C ARG A 182 -11.65 -1.44 3.31
N PHE A 183 -10.34 -1.66 3.19
CA PHE A 183 -9.69 -2.88 3.65
C PHE A 183 -9.66 -2.98 5.18
N ARG A 184 -9.51 -1.89 5.92
CA ARG A 184 -9.70 -1.89 7.39
C ARG A 184 -11.10 -2.35 7.78
N LYS A 185 -12.13 -1.97 7.01
CA LYS A 185 -13.51 -2.43 7.26
C LYS A 185 -13.65 -3.93 6.97
N ILE A 186 -13.07 -4.43 5.88
CA ILE A 186 -13.03 -5.87 5.55
C ILE A 186 -12.30 -6.65 6.66
N GLU A 187 -11.14 -6.18 7.12
CA GLU A 187 -10.38 -6.77 8.21
C GLU A 187 -11.22 -6.86 9.51
N ALA A 188 -11.92 -5.78 9.87
CA ALA A 188 -12.78 -5.74 11.05
C ALA A 188 -13.97 -6.72 10.93
N LEU A 189 -14.70 -6.71 9.82
CA LEU A 189 -15.85 -7.60 9.55
C LEU A 189 -15.43 -9.08 9.54
N SER A 190 -14.23 -9.38 9.05
CA SER A 190 -13.69 -10.74 8.99
C SER A 190 -13.02 -11.20 10.29
N ASN A 191 -13.09 -10.42 11.37
CA ASN A 191 -12.35 -10.66 12.61
C ASN A 191 -10.86 -10.93 12.33
N ASN A 192 -10.18 -9.99 11.67
CA ASN A 192 -8.78 -10.11 11.22
C ASN A 192 -8.55 -11.37 10.36
N TYR A 193 -9.44 -11.58 9.39
CA TYR A 193 -9.42 -12.75 8.48
C TYR A 193 -9.41 -14.09 9.21
N THR A 194 -10.08 -14.17 10.36
CA THR A 194 -10.15 -15.39 11.18
C THR A 194 -11.43 -16.17 10.82
N PRO A 195 -11.32 -17.34 10.16
CA PRO A 195 -12.49 -18.12 9.80
C PRO A 195 -13.23 -18.65 11.04
N PRO A 196 -14.58 -18.64 11.06
CA PRO A 196 -15.36 -19.19 12.16
C PRO A 196 -15.18 -20.72 12.26
N ALA A 197 -15.61 -21.31 13.39
CA ALA A 197 -15.42 -22.74 13.66
C ALA A 197 -16.10 -23.66 12.63
N ASP A 198 -17.25 -23.21 12.08
CA ASP A 198 -18.03 -23.94 11.06
C ASP A 198 -17.64 -23.59 9.61
N ALA A 199 -16.51 -22.86 9.41
CA ALA A 199 -16.02 -22.53 8.11
C ALA A 199 -15.61 -23.76 7.30
N CYS A 200 -16.10 -23.87 6.06
CA CYS A 200 -15.62 -24.87 5.11
C CYS A 200 -14.24 -24.49 4.53
N ASN A 201 -13.63 -25.42 3.77
CA ASN A 201 -12.32 -25.17 3.18
C ASN A 201 -12.31 -23.96 2.24
N THR A 202 -13.36 -23.76 1.44
CA THR A 202 -13.45 -22.56 0.56
C THR A 202 -13.43 -21.29 1.40
N TYR A 203 -14.15 -21.23 2.51
CA TYR A 203 -14.18 -20.08 3.42
C TYR A 203 -12.76 -19.77 3.95
N ARG A 204 -12.05 -20.79 4.44
CA ARG A 204 -10.67 -20.64 4.95
C ARG A 204 -9.72 -20.12 3.89
N VAL A 205 -9.79 -20.67 2.68
CA VAL A 205 -8.98 -20.22 1.53
C VAL A 205 -9.30 -18.80 1.16
N THR A 206 -10.60 -18.43 1.10
CA THR A 206 -11.03 -17.05 0.76
C THR A 206 -10.45 -16.04 1.74
N PHE A 207 -10.53 -16.30 3.04
CA PHE A 207 -9.99 -15.40 4.05
C PHE A 207 -8.47 -15.31 4.01
N ALA A 208 -7.79 -16.41 3.72
CA ALA A 208 -6.34 -16.40 3.52
C ALA A 208 -5.94 -15.55 2.29
N LEU A 209 -6.67 -15.67 1.18
CA LEU A 209 -6.45 -14.88 -0.03
C LEU A 209 -6.74 -13.38 0.19
N LEU A 210 -7.82 -13.03 0.91
CA LEU A 210 -8.10 -11.63 1.26
C LEU A 210 -7.00 -11.02 2.11
N LYS A 211 -6.48 -11.78 3.08
CA LYS A 211 -5.36 -11.34 3.92
C LYS A 211 -4.06 -11.12 3.13
N GLU A 212 -3.78 -12.03 2.19
CA GLU A 212 -2.63 -11.93 1.28
C GLU A 212 -2.78 -10.71 0.35
N PHE A 213 -3.99 -10.50 -0.18
CA PHE A 213 -4.31 -9.36 -1.04
C PHE A 213 -4.11 -8.03 -0.32
N GLU A 214 -4.62 -7.88 0.91
CA GLU A 214 -4.40 -6.69 1.72
C GLU A 214 -2.91 -6.45 2.01
N ALA A 215 -2.15 -7.50 2.28
CA ALA A 215 -0.72 -7.38 2.56
C ALA A 215 0.06 -6.89 1.32
N ASP A 216 -0.25 -7.39 0.14
CA ASP A 216 0.33 -6.91 -1.12
C ASP A 216 -0.08 -5.47 -1.43
N LEU A 217 -1.37 -5.13 -1.23
CA LEU A 217 -1.88 -3.77 -1.42
C LEU A 217 -1.19 -2.76 -0.50
N HIS A 218 -0.94 -3.11 0.76
CA HIS A 218 -0.21 -2.25 1.69
C HIS A 218 1.24 -2.02 1.25
N LEU A 219 1.93 -3.04 0.72
CA LEU A 219 3.27 -2.87 0.15
C LEU A 219 3.22 -2.00 -1.09
N HIS A 220 2.30 -2.25 -2.00
CA HIS A 220 2.07 -1.49 -3.23
C HIS A 220 1.91 0.01 -2.90
N ILE A 221 0.90 0.37 -2.10
CA ILE A 221 0.64 1.74 -1.66
C ILE A 221 1.86 2.35 -0.94
N HIS A 222 2.57 1.57 -0.12
CA HIS A 222 3.77 2.04 0.55
C HIS A 222 4.87 2.44 -0.43
N LEU A 223 5.14 1.61 -1.45
CA LEU A 223 6.15 1.90 -2.48
C LEU A 223 5.84 3.19 -3.24
N GLU A 224 4.57 3.47 -3.48
CA GLU A 224 4.12 4.67 -4.16
C GLU A 224 4.16 5.89 -3.24
N ASN A 225 3.39 5.87 -2.16
CA ASN A 225 3.23 7.02 -1.27
C ASN A 225 4.53 7.46 -0.58
N ASN A 226 5.34 6.50 -0.16
CA ASN A 226 6.51 6.78 0.69
C ASN A 226 7.85 6.75 -0.07
N ILE A 227 7.88 6.27 -1.33
CA ILE A 227 9.13 6.21 -2.10
C ILE A 227 8.97 6.83 -3.49
N LEU A 228 8.11 6.30 -4.36
CA LEU A 228 8.02 6.72 -5.76
C LEU A 228 7.53 8.16 -5.89
N PHE A 229 6.42 8.50 -5.24
CA PHE A 229 5.78 9.82 -5.36
C PHE A 229 6.66 10.94 -4.83
N PRO A 230 7.26 10.85 -3.63
CA PRO A 230 8.23 11.85 -3.15
C PRO A 230 9.40 12.06 -4.11
N LYS A 231 10.00 10.96 -4.60
CA LYS A 231 11.11 11.03 -5.56
C LYS A 231 10.71 11.65 -6.90
N ALA A 232 9.50 11.37 -7.39
CA ALA A 232 8.99 11.95 -8.64
C ALA A 232 8.79 13.47 -8.52
N ILE A 233 8.22 13.94 -7.40
CA ILE A 233 8.04 15.36 -7.10
C ILE A 233 9.39 16.08 -7.01
N GLU A 234 10.34 15.49 -6.29
CA GLU A 234 11.68 16.06 -6.15
C GLU A 234 12.40 16.14 -7.50
N LEU A 235 12.32 15.08 -8.31
CA LEU A 235 12.93 15.03 -9.63
C LEU A 235 12.32 16.08 -10.57
N GLU A 236 10.99 16.24 -10.60
CA GLU A 236 10.35 17.27 -11.43
C GLU A 236 10.83 18.67 -11.03
N LYS A 237 10.88 18.97 -9.73
CA LYS A 237 11.41 20.26 -9.24
C LYS A 237 12.86 20.50 -9.67
N HIS A 238 13.70 19.46 -9.60
CA HIS A 238 15.09 19.56 -10.05
C HIS A 238 15.19 19.84 -11.56
N LEU A 239 14.43 19.11 -12.39
CA LEU A 239 14.45 19.25 -13.85
C LEU A 239 13.85 20.58 -14.36
N LYS A 240 12.96 21.21 -13.59
CA LYS A 240 12.40 22.53 -13.93
C LYS A 240 13.37 23.68 -13.61
N ASN A 241 14.30 23.47 -12.70
CA ASN A 241 15.28 24.47 -12.27
C ASN A 241 16.65 24.32 -12.96
N ALA A 242 16.86 23.25 -13.73
CA ALA A 242 18.08 22.99 -14.49
C ALA A 242 17.99 23.53 -15.93
#